data_9a3e5c303fa419509a22c3cebcc4046c
#
_entry.id   9a3e5c303fa419509a22c3cebcc4046c
#
_cell.length_a   1.000
_cell.length_b   1.000
_cell.length_c   1.000
_cell.angle_alpha   90.00
_cell.angle_beta   90.00
_cell.angle_gamma   90.00
#
_symmetry.space_group_name_H-M   'P 1'
#
loop_
_entity.id
_entity.type
_entity.pdbx_description
1 polymer ?
#
loop_
_entity_poly.entity_id
_entity_poly.type
_entity_poly.pdbx_seq_one_letter_code
_entity_poly.pdbx_strand_id
1 'polypeptide(L)'
;MPWPHSGSCAQAYLPNYGEFYEKRQFTPGSTEVELVEVCGQQVPFGTSLLFRCRQMPSFVLGVEICEDLWSALPPSTFHALAGATVIANLSASDETVGKAEYRRALVSNQSARLLCGYLYASAGHGESTQDMVFAGHD
;
A
#
# COMPACT_ATOMS: atom_id res chain seq x y z
N MET A 1 23.39 1.95 16.42
CA MET A 1 22.42 3.06 16.29
C MET A 1 21.18 2.50 15.61
N PRO A 2 19.97 2.72 16.12
CA PRO A 2 18.76 2.35 15.39
C PRO A 2 18.72 3.17 14.09
N TRP A 3 18.25 2.54 13.01
CA TRP A 3 18.05 3.21 11.73
C TRP A 3 16.98 4.30 11.91
N PRO A 4 17.20 5.53 11.38
CA PRO A 4 16.19 6.55 11.47
C PRO A 4 14.97 6.15 10.62
N HIS A 5 13.78 6.23 11.21
CA HIS A 5 12.53 6.07 10.47
C HIS A 5 12.33 7.28 9.56
N SER A 6 12.11 7.03 8.26
CA SER A 6 11.92 8.10 7.28
C SER A 6 10.47 8.58 7.20
N GLY A 7 9.52 7.79 7.66
CA GLY A 7 8.09 8.07 7.65
C GLY A 7 7.28 6.81 7.89
N SER A 8 5.99 6.97 8.08
CA SER A 8 5.03 5.87 8.21
C SER A 8 3.83 6.11 7.31
N CYS A 9 3.47 5.12 6.49
CA CYS A 9 2.37 5.21 5.56
C CYS A 9 1.09 4.63 6.16
N ALA A 10 -0.03 5.29 5.89
CA ALA A 10 -1.36 4.86 6.28
C ALA A 10 -2.16 4.37 5.07
N GLN A 11 -3.08 3.44 5.30
CA GLN A 11 -4.06 3.01 4.30
C GLN A 11 -5.16 4.06 4.16
N ALA A 12 -5.48 4.45 2.91
CA ALA A 12 -6.52 5.44 2.63
C ALA A 12 -7.92 4.80 2.59
N TYR A 13 -8.04 3.62 2.00
CA TYR A 13 -9.31 2.92 1.82
C TYR A 13 -9.32 1.62 2.63
N LEU A 14 -10.12 1.58 3.70
CA LEU A 14 -10.28 0.37 4.53
C LEU A 14 -11.43 -0.48 3.99
N PRO A 15 -11.21 -1.77 3.66
CA PRO A 15 -12.28 -2.66 3.26
C PRO A 15 -13.26 -2.89 4.43
N ASN A 16 -14.56 -2.78 4.14
CA ASN A 16 -15.61 -2.94 5.15
C ASN A 16 -16.88 -3.54 4.53
N TYR A 17 -16.70 -4.66 3.84
CA TYR A 17 -17.74 -5.40 3.11
C TYR A 17 -17.39 -6.90 3.10
N GLY A 18 -18.40 -7.76 2.92
CA GLY A 18 -18.20 -9.21 2.92
C GLY A 18 -17.54 -9.69 4.21
N GLU A 19 -16.42 -10.37 4.07
CA GLU A 19 -15.57 -10.86 5.15
C GLU A 19 -14.70 -9.80 5.82
N PHE A 20 -14.61 -8.60 5.23
CA PHE A 20 -13.80 -7.50 5.75
C PHE A 20 -14.63 -6.56 6.63
N TYR A 21 -14.09 -6.22 7.79
CA TYR A 21 -14.71 -5.27 8.74
C TYR A 21 -13.67 -4.38 9.42
N GLU A 22 -12.69 -3.91 8.65
CA GLU A 22 -11.54 -3.15 9.12
C GLU A 22 -11.92 -1.85 9.84
N LYS A 23 -13.01 -1.20 9.43
CA LYS A 23 -13.50 0.05 10.06
C LYS A 23 -13.99 -0.10 11.50
N ARG A 24 -14.13 -1.34 12.00
CA ARG A 24 -14.40 -1.60 13.42
C ARG A 24 -13.17 -1.39 14.29
N GLN A 25 -11.98 -1.58 13.72
CA GLN A 25 -10.71 -1.58 14.43
C GLN A 25 -9.82 -0.39 14.05
N PHE A 26 -9.96 0.13 12.83
CA PHE A 26 -9.05 1.10 12.25
C PHE A 26 -9.81 2.32 11.68
N THR A 27 -9.10 3.44 11.66
CA THR A 27 -9.54 4.68 10.99
C THR A 27 -8.72 4.85 9.71
N PRO A 28 -9.35 5.23 8.58
CA PRO A 28 -8.62 5.54 7.36
C PRO A 28 -7.58 6.64 7.58
N GLY A 29 -6.44 6.51 6.92
CA GLY A 29 -5.41 7.53 6.96
C GLY A 29 -5.84 8.81 6.25
N SER A 30 -5.31 9.94 6.72
CA SER A 30 -5.51 11.25 6.10
C SER A 30 -4.50 11.51 4.99
N THR A 31 -4.87 12.34 4.01
CA THR A 31 -3.93 12.93 3.04
C THR A 31 -3.07 14.04 3.65
N GLU A 32 -3.52 14.61 4.77
CA GLU A 32 -2.72 15.54 5.56
C GLU A 32 -1.62 14.77 6.29
N VAL A 33 -0.41 15.32 6.22
CA VAL A 33 0.75 14.70 6.86
C VAL A 33 0.85 15.21 8.29
N GLU A 34 0.83 14.29 9.24
CA GLU A 34 1.01 14.56 10.66
C GLU A 34 2.38 14.06 11.14
N LEU A 35 2.87 14.61 12.25
CA LEU A 35 4.03 14.07 12.93
C LEU A 35 3.57 13.14 14.05
N VAL A 36 4.06 11.91 14.01
CA VAL A 36 3.77 10.89 15.04
C VAL A 36 5.08 10.38 15.65
N GLU A 37 5.00 9.95 16.89
CA GLU A 37 6.15 9.33 17.56
C GLU A 37 6.18 7.83 17.28
N VAL A 38 7.28 7.36 16.67
CA VAL A 38 7.52 5.94 16.42
C VAL A 38 8.89 5.60 17.02
N CYS A 39 8.93 4.70 18.00
CA CYS A 39 10.16 4.27 18.66
C CYS A 39 11.04 5.43 19.15
N GLY A 40 10.43 6.46 19.72
CA GLY A 40 11.13 7.65 20.23
C GLY A 40 11.61 8.62 19.15
N GLN A 41 11.12 8.49 17.93
CA GLN A 41 11.44 9.39 16.82
C GLN A 41 10.17 10.05 16.30
N GLN A 42 10.22 11.35 16.03
CA GLN A 42 9.15 12.07 15.35
C GLN A 42 9.27 11.82 13.84
N VAL A 43 8.25 11.19 13.25
CA VAL A 43 8.23 10.82 11.84
C VAL A 43 6.95 11.32 11.16
N PRO A 44 7.01 11.71 9.88
CA PRO A 44 5.81 12.00 9.12
C PRO A 44 4.94 10.76 8.96
N PHE A 45 3.63 10.95 9.09
CA PHE A 45 2.60 9.92 8.95
C PHE A 45 1.49 10.42 8.03
N GLY A 46 1.06 9.60 7.07
CA GLY A 46 -0.02 9.94 6.16
C GLY A 46 -0.08 9.02 4.94
N THR A 47 -1.04 9.25 4.07
CA THR A 47 -1.26 8.46 2.85
C THR A 47 -0.50 9.01 1.63
N SER A 48 0.10 10.21 1.71
CA SER A 48 0.67 10.96 0.58
C SER A 48 2.19 11.08 0.62
N LEU A 49 2.87 10.20 1.36
CA LEU A 49 4.32 10.25 1.52
C LEU A 49 5.07 9.63 0.33
N LEU A 50 6.16 10.28 -0.07
CA LEU A 50 7.13 9.75 -1.03
C LEU A 50 8.50 9.59 -0.39
N PHE A 51 9.18 8.50 -0.70
CA PHE A 51 10.51 8.20 -0.20
C PHE A 51 11.52 8.23 -1.33
N ARG A 52 12.40 9.22 -1.32
CA ARG A 52 13.44 9.38 -2.35
C ARG A 52 14.76 8.78 -1.90
N CYS A 53 15.34 7.92 -2.73
CA CYS A 53 16.66 7.37 -2.48
C CYS A 53 17.75 8.45 -2.70
N ARG A 54 18.61 8.67 -1.70
CA ARG A 54 19.69 9.67 -1.80
C ARG A 54 20.75 9.29 -2.83
N GLN A 55 21.10 8.01 -2.92
CA GLN A 55 22.11 7.51 -3.84
C GLN A 55 21.59 7.35 -5.28
N MET A 56 20.29 7.23 -5.45
CA MET A 56 19.61 7.07 -6.72
C MET A 56 18.39 8.01 -6.76
N PRO A 57 18.56 9.29 -7.07
CA PRO A 57 17.48 10.29 -7.01
C PRO A 57 16.28 9.99 -7.94
N SER A 58 16.49 9.18 -8.99
CA SER A 58 15.43 8.68 -9.86
C SER A 58 14.57 7.58 -9.22
N PHE A 59 15.02 6.95 -8.14
CA PHE A 59 14.23 6.00 -7.36
C PHE A 59 13.41 6.76 -6.32
N VAL A 60 12.13 6.91 -6.60
CA VAL A 60 11.14 7.55 -5.72
C VAL A 60 10.03 6.56 -5.46
N LEU A 61 9.92 6.10 -4.21
CA LEU A 61 8.95 5.11 -3.77
C LEU A 61 7.69 5.78 -3.24
N GLY A 62 6.53 5.42 -3.77
CA GLY A 62 5.23 5.61 -3.16
C GLY A 62 4.72 4.31 -2.56
N VAL A 63 3.98 4.38 -1.48
CA VAL A 63 3.42 3.21 -0.79
C VAL A 63 1.91 3.35 -0.71
N GLU A 64 1.20 2.28 -1.05
CA GLU A 64 -0.22 2.13 -0.79
C GLU A 64 -0.49 0.75 -0.17
N ILE A 65 -1.67 0.56 0.43
CA ILE A 65 -1.93 -0.65 1.21
C ILE A 65 -3.21 -1.31 0.71
N CYS A 66 -3.07 -2.54 0.25
CA CYS A 66 -4.17 -3.49 -0.01
C CYS A 66 -5.31 -2.89 -0.84
N GLU A 67 -6.43 -2.58 -0.19
CA GLU A 67 -7.66 -2.03 -0.80
C GLU A 67 -7.46 -0.72 -1.56
N ASP A 68 -6.40 0.02 -1.25
CA ASP A 68 -6.08 1.26 -1.95
C ASP A 68 -6.00 1.08 -3.48
N LEU A 69 -5.40 -0.04 -3.94
CA LEU A 69 -5.33 -0.38 -5.37
C LEU A 69 -6.70 -0.65 -5.99
N TRP A 70 -7.65 -1.20 -5.22
CA TRP A 70 -8.98 -1.60 -5.71
C TRP A 70 -9.96 -0.43 -5.77
N SER A 71 -9.60 0.70 -5.17
CA SER A 71 -10.42 1.90 -5.18
C SER A 71 -10.52 2.52 -6.56
N ALA A 72 -11.57 3.33 -6.79
CA ALA A 72 -11.74 4.04 -8.06
C ALA A 72 -10.63 5.08 -8.31
N LEU A 73 -10.02 5.59 -7.24
CA LEU A 73 -8.93 6.56 -7.29
C LEU A 73 -7.81 6.15 -6.33
N PRO A 74 -6.93 5.22 -6.75
CA PRO A 74 -5.84 4.74 -5.91
C PRO A 74 -4.86 5.85 -5.51
N PRO A 75 -4.33 5.84 -4.29
CA PRO A 75 -3.28 6.77 -3.86
C PRO A 75 -2.06 6.78 -4.78
N SER A 76 -1.70 5.64 -5.37
CA SER A 76 -0.62 5.53 -6.36
C SER A 76 -0.76 6.49 -7.54
N THR A 77 -1.99 6.88 -7.92
CA THR A 77 -2.23 7.89 -8.95
C THR A 77 -1.62 9.23 -8.55
N PHE A 78 -1.84 9.66 -7.33
CA PHE A 78 -1.27 10.91 -6.81
C PHE A 78 0.23 10.80 -6.57
N HIS A 79 0.70 9.64 -6.11
CA HIS A 79 2.13 9.38 -5.94
C HIS A 79 2.88 9.51 -7.26
N ALA A 80 2.36 8.93 -8.35
CA ALA A 80 2.96 9.04 -9.68
C ALA A 80 2.97 10.49 -10.19
N LEU A 81 1.86 11.22 -10.04
CA LEU A 81 1.78 12.63 -10.39
C LEU A 81 2.76 13.51 -9.58
N ALA A 82 3.07 13.11 -8.34
CA ALA A 82 4.06 13.76 -7.49
C ALA A 82 5.50 13.30 -7.74
N GLY A 83 5.72 12.38 -8.70
CA GLY A 83 7.03 11.95 -9.17
C GLY A 83 7.51 10.61 -8.62
N ALA A 84 6.64 9.76 -8.09
CA ALA A 84 7.00 8.38 -7.80
C ALA A 84 7.37 7.63 -9.08
N THR A 85 8.40 6.80 -9.01
CA THR A 85 8.83 5.92 -10.11
C THR A 85 8.61 4.45 -9.78
N VAL A 86 8.40 4.15 -8.50
CA VAL A 86 8.06 2.82 -8.00
C VAL A 86 6.92 2.95 -7.01
N ILE A 87 5.94 2.07 -7.11
CA ILE A 87 4.85 1.90 -6.15
C ILE A 87 5.03 0.56 -5.44
N ALA A 88 4.89 0.53 -4.14
CA ALA A 88 4.81 -0.69 -3.35
C ALA A 88 3.42 -0.80 -2.73
N ASN A 89 2.78 -1.96 -2.90
CA ASN A 89 1.50 -2.29 -2.28
C ASN A 89 1.68 -3.50 -1.36
N LEU A 90 1.36 -3.30 -0.09
CA LEU A 90 1.38 -4.35 0.92
C LEU A 90 -0.05 -4.85 1.12
N SER A 91 -0.28 -6.11 0.81
CA SER A 91 -1.62 -6.69 0.77
C SER A 91 -1.77 -7.91 1.67
N ALA A 92 -3.01 -8.14 2.09
CA ALA A 92 -3.50 -9.41 2.61
C ALA A 92 -4.76 -9.77 1.82
N SER A 93 -4.58 -10.05 0.53
CA SER A 93 -5.68 -10.31 -0.40
C SER A 93 -6.14 -11.74 -0.28
N ASP A 94 -7.43 -11.92 -0.01
CA ASP A 94 -8.08 -13.22 -0.03
C ASP A 94 -8.03 -13.86 -1.42
N GLU A 95 -8.02 -15.19 -1.45
CA GLU A 95 -8.05 -15.95 -2.70
C GLU A 95 -9.46 -16.48 -2.96
N THR A 96 -10.02 -16.06 -4.07
CA THR A 96 -11.29 -16.56 -4.59
C THR A 96 -11.14 -16.95 -6.06
N VAL A 97 -12.04 -17.78 -6.59
CA VAL A 97 -11.98 -18.26 -7.98
C VAL A 97 -11.97 -17.07 -8.95
N GLY A 98 -10.92 -17.00 -9.78
CA GLY A 98 -10.72 -15.95 -10.78
C GLY A 98 -10.09 -14.66 -10.28
N LYS A 99 -9.93 -14.48 -8.98
CA LYS A 99 -9.37 -13.23 -8.41
C LYS A 99 -7.90 -13.03 -8.74
N ALA A 100 -7.12 -14.11 -8.83
CA ALA A 100 -5.69 -14.05 -9.15
C ALA A 100 -5.43 -13.35 -10.50
N GLU A 101 -6.18 -13.73 -11.53
CA GLU A 101 -6.04 -13.14 -12.88
C GLU A 101 -6.47 -11.67 -12.87
N TYR A 102 -7.57 -11.36 -12.20
CA TYR A 102 -8.05 -9.99 -12.07
C TYR A 102 -7.05 -9.11 -11.30
N ARG A 103 -6.49 -9.61 -10.20
CA ARG A 103 -5.46 -8.92 -9.42
C ARG A 103 -4.24 -8.61 -10.28
N ARG A 104 -3.74 -9.59 -11.05
CA ARG A 104 -2.60 -9.40 -11.97
C ARG A 104 -2.91 -8.36 -13.03
N ALA A 105 -4.09 -8.42 -13.63
CA ALA A 105 -4.53 -7.42 -14.61
C ALA A 105 -4.61 -6.01 -14.00
N LEU A 106 -5.12 -5.90 -12.78
CA LEU A 106 -5.24 -4.63 -12.07
C LEU A 106 -3.86 -4.01 -11.79
N VAL A 107 -2.93 -4.80 -11.24
CA VAL A 107 -1.54 -4.37 -10.98
C VAL A 107 -0.84 -3.95 -12.27
N SER A 108 -0.92 -4.78 -13.32
CA SER A 108 -0.29 -4.49 -14.61
C SER A 108 -0.85 -3.23 -15.25
N ASN A 109 -2.17 -3.05 -15.18
CA ASN A 109 -2.84 -1.87 -15.73
C ASN A 109 -2.44 -0.60 -14.98
N GLN A 110 -2.39 -0.67 -13.64
CA GLN A 110 -1.98 0.47 -12.83
C GLN A 110 -0.52 0.85 -13.09
N SER A 111 0.39 -0.12 -13.14
CA SER A 111 1.80 0.08 -13.52
C SER A 111 1.92 0.77 -14.89
N ALA A 112 1.23 0.26 -15.89
CA ALA A 112 1.27 0.80 -17.25
C ALA A 112 0.71 2.23 -17.34
N ARG A 113 -0.41 2.50 -16.66
CA ARG A 113 -1.04 3.84 -16.66
C ARG A 113 -0.18 4.89 -15.97
N LEU A 114 0.51 4.51 -14.89
CA LEU A 114 1.32 5.41 -14.09
C LEU A 114 2.77 5.54 -14.58
N LEU A 115 3.20 4.67 -15.49
CA LEU A 115 4.59 4.54 -15.94
C LEU A 115 5.55 4.33 -14.76
N CYS A 116 5.11 3.60 -13.75
CA CYS A 116 5.85 3.26 -12.53
C CYS A 116 6.09 1.75 -12.46
N GLY A 117 7.23 1.33 -11.92
CA GLY A 117 7.39 -0.03 -11.43
C GLY A 117 6.36 -0.28 -10.32
N TYR A 118 5.67 -1.43 -10.36
CA TYR A 118 4.68 -1.74 -9.32
C TYR A 118 5.07 -3.05 -8.63
N LEU A 119 5.31 -2.97 -7.33
CA LEU A 119 5.66 -4.08 -6.47
C LEU A 119 4.42 -4.43 -5.62
N TYR A 120 3.95 -5.65 -5.76
CA TYR A 120 2.82 -6.15 -5.00
C TYR A 120 3.27 -7.29 -4.11
N ALA A 121 3.15 -7.14 -2.80
CA ALA A 121 3.49 -8.16 -1.82
C ALA A 121 2.23 -8.57 -1.05
N SER A 122 1.90 -9.85 -1.07
CA SER A 122 0.69 -10.37 -0.42
C SER A 122 1.03 -11.39 0.65
N ALA A 123 0.26 -11.34 1.76
CA ALA A 123 0.24 -12.41 2.74
C ALA A 123 -0.08 -13.76 2.06
N GLY A 124 0.55 -14.82 2.52
CA GLY A 124 0.51 -16.14 1.90
C GLY A 124 -0.03 -17.25 2.79
N HIS A 125 0.32 -18.47 2.41
CA HIS A 125 -0.12 -19.66 3.11
C HIS A 125 0.32 -19.66 4.58
N GLY A 126 -0.64 -19.95 5.48
CA GLY A 126 -0.39 -20.04 6.93
C GLY A 126 -0.39 -18.71 7.68
N GLU A 127 -0.56 -17.58 7.02
CA GLU A 127 -0.63 -16.26 7.63
C GLU A 127 -2.06 -15.86 8.05
N SER A 128 -3.08 -16.56 7.55
CA SER A 128 -4.46 -16.35 7.98
C SER A 128 -4.70 -16.89 9.39
N THR A 129 -5.35 -16.09 10.20
CA THR A 129 -5.78 -16.46 11.57
C THR A 129 -7.29 -16.59 11.70
N GLN A 130 -8.04 -16.39 10.59
CA GLN A 130 -9.49 -16.36 10.55
C GLN A 130 -10.04 -17.13 9.33
N ASP A 131 -11.15 -16.66 8.79
CA ASP A 131 -11.88 -17.32 7.71
C ASP A 131 -11.27 -17.14 6.32
N MET A 132 -10.32 -16.21 6.16
CA MET A 132 -9.72 -15.88 4.88
C MET A 132 -8.52 -16.78 4.56
N VAL A 133 -8.41 -17.15 3.29
CA VAL A 133 -7.22 -17.77 2.72
C VAL A 133 -6.52 -16.73 1.86
N PHE A 134 -5.25 -16.43 2.16
CA PHE A 134 -4.49 -15.44 1.41
C PHE A 134 -3.82 -16.03 0.17
N ALA A 135 -3.71 -15.20 -0.86
CA ALA A 135 -3.26 -15.61 -2.18
C ALA A 135 -1.76 -15.95 -2.24
N GLY A 136 -0.93 -15.24 -1.48
CA GLY A 136 0.54 -15.38 -1.53
C GLY A 136 1.14 -15.06 -2.90
N HIS A 137 0.50 -14.22 -3.69
CA HIS A 137 1.01 -13.76 -4.98
C HIS A 137 1.83 -12.49 -4.78
N ASP A 138 3.05 -12.49 -5.31
CA ASP A 138 3.97 -11.38 -5.34
C ASP A 138 4.30 -10.98 -6.78
#